data_524b0d7652c601b658f403f11fdcdd94
#
_entry.id   524b0d7652c601b658f403f11fdcdd94
#
_cell.length_a   1.000
_cell.length_b   1.000
_cell.length_c   1.000
_cell.angle_alpha   90.00
_cell.angle_beta   90.00
_cell.angle_gamma   90.00
#
_symmetry.space_group_name_H-M   'P 1'
#
loop_
_entity.id
_entity.type
_entity.pdbx_description
1 polymer ?
#
loop_
_entity_poly.entity_id
_entity_poly.type
_entity_poly.pdbx_seq_one_letter_code
_entity_poly.pdbx_strand_id
1 'polypeptide(L)'
;MLVVDDEPCLRKAVTLVLKRSGFTVYEAQDGVEAVEVFQQHRDEIGCVLCDLTMPRMDGWETLTALRKLAPDISVILSSGYSEAQVMAGDHAELPQAFLSKPYELPALKDTIVRVMGNRNSLNR
;
A
#
# COMPACT_ATOMS: atom_id res chain seq x y z
N MET A 1 -4.54 -6.76 4.68
CA MET A 1 -3.93 -5.46 4.30
C MET A 1 -2.63 -5.21 5.05
N LEU A 2 -1.67 -4.63 4.38
CA LEU A 2 -0.44 -4.14 5.01
C LEU A 2 -0.40 -2.62 4.82
N VAL A 3 -0.26 -1.88 5.92
CA VAL A 3 -0.16 -0.41 5.90
C VAL A 3 1.27 -0.02 6.24
N VAL A 4 1.94 0.64 5.30
CA VAL A 4 3.35 1.03 5.41
C VAL A 4 3.44 2.55 5.40
N ASP A 5 3.82 3.12 6.53
CA ASP A 5 3.96 4.57 6.68
C ASP A 5 4.87 4.85 7.87
N ASP A 6 5.82 5.76 7.70
CA ASP A 6 6.75 6.12 8.78
C ASP A 6 6.14 7.09 9.80
N GLU A 7 4.95 7.64 9.50
CA GLU A 7 4.22 8.52 10.40
C GLU A 7 3.27 7.73 11.29
N PRO A 8 3.61 7.56 12.60
CA PRO A 8 2.80 6.68 13.46
C PRO A 8 1.34 7.11 13.59
N CYS A 9 1.09 8.42 13.69
CA CYS A 9 -0.27 8.93 13.87
C CYS A 9 -1.16 8.59 12.68
N LEU A 10 -0.68 8.85 11.48
CA LEU A 10 -1.44 8.53 10.27
C LEU A 10 -1.60 7.03 10.10
N ARG A 11 -0.53 6.27 10.31
CA ARG A 11 -0.56 4.81 10.21
C ARG A 11 -1.61 4.20 11.13
N LYS A 12 -1.63 4.66 12.39
CA LYS A 12 -2.59 4.17 13.39
C LYS A 12 -4.02 4.53 13.02
N ALA A 13 -4.25 5.75 12.55
CA ALA A 13 -5.58 6.20 12.15
C ALA A 13 -6.12 5.36 10.99
N VAL A 14 -5.30 5.14 9.99
CA VAL A 14 -5.67 4.33 8.81
C VAL A 14 -5.95 2.88 9.23
N THR A 15 -5.06 2.31 10.05
CA THR A 15 -5.22 0.94 10.55
C THR A 15 -6.54 0.77 11.29
N LEU A 16 -6.87 1.72 12.16
CA LEU A 16 -8.11 1.65 12.94
C LEU A 16 -9.34 1.64 12.03
N VAL A 17 -9.37 2.52 11.04
CA VAL A 17 -10.49 2.61 10.11
C VAL A 17 -10.64 1.32 9.30
N LEU A 18 -9.54 0.77 8.82
CA LEU A 18 -9.57 -0.45 8.02
C LEU A 18 -10.01 -1.65 8.86
N LYS A 19 -9.55 -1.76 10.10
CA LYS A 19 -10.00 -2.82 11.00
C LYS A 19 -11.49 -2.73 11.26
N ARG A 20 -12.01 -1.53 11.45
CA ARG A 20 -13.46 -1.30 11.64
C ARG A 20 -14.27 -1.66 10.40
N SER A 21 -13.64 -1.62 9.24
CA SER A 21 -14.27 -2.00 7.97
C SER A 21 -14.17 -3.50 7.68
N GLY A 22 -13.60 -4.28 8.60
CA GLY A 22 -13.55 -5.73 8.47
C GLY A 22 -12.25 -6.28 7.92
N PHE A 23 -11.24 -5.45 7.68
CA PHE A 23 -9.95 -5.92 7.19
C PHE A 23 -9.05 -6.39 8.32
N THR A 24 -8.29 -7.45 8.06
CA THR A 24 -7.14 -7.82 8.89
C THR A 24 -5.98 -6.94 8.45
N VAL A 25 -5.39 -6.19 9.39
CA VAL A 25 -4.38 -5.19 9.06
C VAL A 25 -3.09 -5.45 9.80
N TYR A 26 -2.00 -5.43 9.05
CA TYR A 26 -0.63 -5.44 9.57
C TYR A 26 0.00 -4.08 9.29
N GLU A 27 0.95 -3.67 10.12
CA GLU A 27 1.61 -2.37 10.01
C GLU A 27 3.11 -2.52 9.84
N ALA A 28 3.72 -1.58 9.12
CA ALA A 28 5.16 -1.46 9.02
C ALA A 28 5.52 0.03 8.96
N GLN A 29 6.66 0.39 9.54
CA GLN A 29 7.08 1.79 9.59
C GLN A 29 7.98 2.20 8.43
N ASP A 30 8.49 1.24 7.66
CA ASP A 30 9.29 1.52 6.47
C ASP A 30 9.29 0.29 5.55
N GLY A 31 9.99 0.43 4.43
CA GLY A 31 10.01 -0.63 3.42
C GLY A 31 10.73 -1.90 3.87
N VAL A 32 11.75 -1.77 4.70
CA VAL A 32 12.49 -2.95 5.20
C VAL A 32 11.57 -3.78 6.09
N GLU A 33 10.89 -3.14 7.03
CA GLU A 33 9.93 -3.82 7.90
C GLU A 33 8.74 -4.36 7.10
N ALA A 34 8.30 -3.63 6.06
CA ALA A 34 7.21 -4.07 5.20
C ALA A 34 7.50 -5.41 4.55
N VAL A 35 8.71 -5.59 4.03
CA VAL A 35 9.12 -6.84 3.41
C VAL A 35 9.10 -7.98 4.43
N GLU A 36 9.61 -7.73 5.63
CA GLU A 36 9.62 -8.72 6.71
C GLU A 36 8.21 -9.15 7.11
N VAL A 37 7.33 -8.17 7.33
CA VAL A 37 5.94 -8.42 7.70
C VAL A 37 5.21 -9.17 6.59
N PHE A 38 5.44 -8.77 5.34
CA PHE A 38 4.82 -9.44 4.20
C PHE A 38 5.22 -10.90 4.13
N GLN A 39 6.50 -11.21 4.32
CA GLN A 39 6.97 -12.59 4.29
C GLN A 39 6.35 -13.45 5.39
N GLN A 40 6.11 -12.86 6.57
CA GLN A 40 5.51 -13.57 7.70
C GLN A 40 4.01 -13.82 7.51
N HIS A 41 3.31 -12.94 6.81
CA HIS A 41 1.85 -12.97 6.68
C HIS A 41 1.37 -12.97 5.24
N ARG A 42 2.16 -13.52 4.36
CA ARG A 42 1.94 -13.49 2.92
C ARG A 42 0.54 -13.91 2.49
N ASP A 43 0.02 -14.98 3.07
CA ASP A 43 -1.28 -15.52 2.70
C ASP A 43 -2.46 -14.64 3.16
N GLU A 44 -2.19 -13.73 4.08
CA GLU A 44 -3.22 -12.84 4.65
C GLU A 44 -3.16 -11.43 4.05
N ILE A 45 -2.14 -11.13 3.25
CA ILE A 45 -1.95 -9.79 2.68
C ILE A 45 -2.24 -9.82 1.18
N GLY A 46 -3.39 -9.27 0.81
CA GLY A 46 -3.77 -9.16 -0.61
C GLY A 46 -3.56 -7.77 -1.17
N CYS A 47 -3.38 -6.77 -0.32
CA CYS A 47 -3.23 -5.38 -0.73
C CYS A 47 -2.31 -4.64 0.23
N VAL A 48 -1.47 -3.76 -0.31
CA VAL A 48 -0.52 -2.96 0.46
C VAL A 48 -0.79 -1.48 0.19
N LEU A 49 -0.96 -0.70 1.25
CA LEU A 49 -0.98 0.76 1.17
C LEU A 49 0.37 1.26 1.65
N CYS A 50 1.14 1.88 0.77
CA CYS A 50 2.53 2.22 1.05
C CYS A 50 2.81 3.69 0.78
N ASP A 51 3.35 4.38 1.77
CA ASP A 51 3.85 5.74 1.61
C ASP A 51 5.08 5.73 0.71
N LEU A 52 5.20 6.73 -0.16
CA LEU A 52 6.32 6.84 -1.08
C LEU A 52 7.60 7.27 -0.38
N THR A 53 7.51 8.27 0.50
CA THR A 53 8.68 8.86 1.15
C THR A 53 8.88 8.28 2.54
N MET A 54 9.88 7.42 2.69
CA MET A 54 10.19 6.75 3.95
C MET A 54 11.70 6.60 4.11
N PRO A 55 12.20 6.52 5.36
CA PRO A 55 13.62 6.23 5.57
C PRO A 55 13.98 4.81 5.17
N ARG A 56 15.22 4.55 4.95
CA ARG A 56 15.85 3.27 4.60
C ARG A 56 15.45 2.71 3.23
N MET A 57 14.17 2.62 2.94
CA MET A 57 13.66 2.06 1.68
C MET A 57 12.37 2.80 1.34
N ASP A 58 12.34 3.51 0.21
CA ASP A 58 11.17 4.28 -0.19
C ASP A 58 10.06 3.40 -0.79
N GLY A 59 8.96 4.02 -1.19
CA GLY A 59 7.80 3.30 -1.71
C GLY A 59 8.08 2.57 -3.03
N TRP A 60 8.89 3.15 -3.91
CA TRP A 60 9.25 2.49 -5.17
C TRP A 60 10.09 1.25 -4.94
N GLU A 61 11.07 1.34 -4.05
CA GLU A 61 11.91 0.21 -3.68
C GLU A 61 11.09 -0.88 -3.00
N THR A 62 10.17 -0.48 -2.13
CA THR A 62 9.28 -1.40 -1.44
C THR A 62 8.38 -2.14 -2.43
N LEU A 63 7.78 -1.40 -3.38
CA LEU A 63 6.94 -1.98 -4.43
C LEU A 63 7.72 -3.03 -5.23
N THR A 64 8.91 -2.70 -5.66
CA THR A 64 9.76 -3.61 -6.42
C THR A 64 10.07 -4.87 -5.63
N ALA A 65 10.44 -4.71 -4.36
CA ALA A 65 10.76 -5.85 -3.49
C ALA A 65 9.54 -6.76 -3.28
N LEU A 66 8.38 -6.17 -3.03
CA LEU A 66 7.14 -6.94 -2.83
C LEU A 66 6.73 -7.68 -4.10
N ARG A 67 6.90 -7.07 -5.27
CA ARG A 67 6.57 -7.69 -6.56
C ARG A 67 7.50 -8.84 -6.91
N LYS A 68 8.73 -8.84 -6.41
CA LYS A 68 9.63 -9.98 -6.54
C LYS A 68 9.14 -11.17 -5.73
N LEU A 69 8.56 -10.90 -4.55
CA LEU A 69 8.03 -11.94 -3.67
C LEU A 69 6.65 -12.42 -4.13
N ALA A 70 5.83 -11.51 -4.63
CA ALA A 70 4.46 -11.79 -5.05
C ALA A 70 4.12 -10.91 -6.26
N PRO A 71 4.30 -11.42 -7.49
CA PRO A 71 4.10 -10.63 -8.71
C PRO A 71 2.68 -10.04 -8.85
N ASP A 72 1.69 -10.66 -8.23
CA ASP A 72 0.29 -10.23 -8.33
C ASP A 72 -0.18 -9.37 -7.16
N ILE A 73 0.70 -8.99 -6.25
CA ILE A 73 0.31 -8.18 -5.10
C ILE A 73 -0.21 -6.82 -5.55
N SER A 74 -1.34 -6.41 -4.99
CA SER A 74 -1.91 -5.09 -5.25
C SER A 74 -1.27 -4.06 -4.33
N VAL A 75 -0.69 -3.01 -4.90
CA VAL A 75 -0.02 -1.95 -4.13
C VAL A 75 -0.65 -0.61 -4.49
N ILE A 76 -0.98 0.15 -3.45
CA ILE A 76 -1.44 1.53 -3.57
C ILE A 76 -0.34 2.40 -2.99
N LEU A 77 0.22 3.29 -3.80
CA LEU A 77 1.22 4.25 -3.32
C LEU A 77 0.54 5.54 -2.91
N SER A 78 1.02 6.17 -1.84
CA SER A 78 0.53 7.47 -1.41
C SER A 78 1.69 8.45 -1.23
N SER A 79 1.45 9.73 -1.51
CA SER A 79 2.47 10.77 -1.44
C SER A 79 1.83 12.14 -1.33
N GLY A 80 2.57 13.10 -0.74
CA GLY A 80 2.20 14.51 -0.75
C GLY A 80 2.44 15.19 -2.08
N TYR A 81 3.15 14.54 -3.01
CA TYR A 81 3.36 15.05 -4.36
C TYR A 81 2.21 14.62 -5.26
N SER A 82 2.04 15.30 -6.40
CA SER A 82 0.99 14.93 -7.36
C SER A 82 1.32 13.59 -8.03
N GLU A 83 0.29 12.91 -8.51
CA GLU A 83 0.48 11.66 -9.23
C GLU A 83 1.41 11.84 -10.45
N ALA A 84 1.26 12.94 -11.19
CA ALA A 84 2.09 13.23 -12.35
C ALA A 84 3.58 13.34 -11.96
N GLN A 85 3.88 13.99 -10.83
CA GLN A 85 5.25 14.11 -10.35
C GLN A 85 5.81 12.76 -9.90
N VAL A 86 4.99 11.98 -9.19
CA VAL A 86 5.40 10.69 -8.66
C VAL A 86 5.63 9.68 -9.78
N MET A 87 4.78 9.68 -10.79
CA MET A 87 4.84 8.71 -11.87
C MET A 87 5.82 9.09 -12.99
N ALA A 88 6.44 10.27 -12.89
CA ALA A 88 7.46 10.71 -13.86
C ALA A 88 8.68 9.80 -13.80
N GLY A 89 9.28 9.55 -14.96
CA GLY A 89 10.47 8.69 -15.07
C GLY A 89 10.12 7.24 -15.31
N ASP A 90 11.15 6.43 -15.40
CA ASP A 90 11.02 5.00 -15.66
C ASP A 90 11.03 4.22 -14.36
N HIS A 91 9.98 3.44 -14.13
CA HIS A 91 9.87 2.59 -12.96
C HIS A 91 9.67 1.13 -13.39
N ALA A 92 10.41 0.22 -12.76
CA ALA A 92 10.36 -1.19 -13.09
C ALA A 92 8.99 -1.81 -12.80
N GLU A 93 8.32 -1.32 -11.75
CA GLU A 93 6.98 -1.76 -11.36
C GLU A 93 6.08 -0.56 -11.18
N LEU A 94 4.78 -0.75 -11.42
CA LEU A 94 3.78 0.30 -11.25
C LEU A 94 2.73 -0.13 -10.22
N PRO A 95 2.25 0.81 -9.39
CA PRO A 95 1.19 0.48 -8.42
C PRO A 95 -0.15 0.34 -9.14
N GLN A 96 -1.08 -0.38 -8.51
CA GLN A 96 -2.45 -0.49 -9.01
C GLN A 96 -3.22 0.81 -8.86
N ALA A 97 -2.85 1.63 -7.87
CA ALA A 97 -3.49 2.93 -7.65
C ALA A 97 -2.56 3.87 -6.92
N PHE A 98 -2.91 5.15 -6.96
CA PHE A 98 -2.17 6.21 -6.28
C PHE A 98 -3.14 7.08 -5.49
N LEU A 99 -2.75 7.48 -4.27
CA LEU A 99 -3.51 8.41 -3.43
C LEU A 99 -2.66 9.61 -3.08
N SER A 100 -3.15 10.81 -3.39
CA SER A 100 -2.48 12.05 -2.99
C SER A 100 -2.78 12.36 -1.52
N LYS A 101 -1.75 12.70 -0.76
CA LYS A 101 -1.93 13.17 0.62
C LYS A 101 -2.21 14.67 0.62
N PRO A 102 -3.03 15.19 1.54
CA PRO A 102 -3.84 14.40 2.46
C PRO A 102 -5.03 13.76 1.72
N TYR A 103 -5.33 12.53 2.04
CA TYR A 103 -6.50 11.86 1.48
C TYR A 103 -7.57 11.70 2.57
N GLU A 104 -8.83 11.71 2.15
CA GLU A 104 -9.94 11.46 3.04
C GLU A 104 -10.19 9.95 3.13
N LEU A 105 -10.72 9.52 4.27
CA LEU A 105 -10.98 8.09 4.51
C LEU A 105 -11.94 7.47 3.48
N PRO A 106 -13.01 8.15 3.05
CA PRO A 106 -13.85 7.60 1.98
C PRO A 106 -13.09 7.35 0.68
N ALA A 107 -12.17 8.24 0.30
CA ALA A 107 -11.35 8.07 -0.90
C ALA A 107 -10.42 6.86 -0.76
N LEU A 108 -9.84 6.66 0.42
CA LEU A 108 -9.01 5.50 0.71
C LEU A 108 -9.82 4.22 0.57
N LYS A 109 -10.99 4.15 1.18
CA LYS A 109 -11.85 2.97 1.13
C LYS A 109 -12.31 2.66 -0.29
N ASP A 110 -12.70 3.67 -1.04
CA ASP A 110 -13.11 3.51 -2.44
C ASP A 110 -11.97 2.96 -3.30
N THR A 111 -10.76 3.46 -3.08
CA THR A 111 -9.58 2.99 -3.81
C THR A 111 -9.29 1.52 -3.50
N ILE A 112 -9.35 1.14 -2.23
CA ILE A 112 -9.12 -0.25 -1.80
C ILE A 112 -10.17 -1.17 -2.41
N VAL A 113 -11.44 -0.80 -2.34
CA VAL A 113 -12.52 -1.61 -2.89
C VAL A 113 -12.36 -1.78 -4.40
N ARG A 114 -12.01 -0.71 -5.10
CA ARG A 114 -11.79 -0.76 -6.55
C ARG A 114 -10.65 -1.72 -6.92
N VAL A 115 -9.53 -1.63 -6.21
CA VAL A 115 -8.36 -2.47 -6.47
C VAL A 115 -8.64 -3.93 -6.12
N MET A 116 -9.22 -4.19 -4.95
CA MET A 116 -9.51 -5.55 -4.51
C MET A 116 -10.75 -6.12 -5.19
N GLY A 117 -11.72 -5.28 -5.51
CA GLY A 117 -12.93 -5.68 -6.22
C GLY A 117 -12.63 -6.21 -7.61
N ASN A 118 -11.75 -5.56 -8.34
CA ASN A 118 -11.31 -6.03 -9.66
C ASN A 118 -10.67 -7.41 -9.55
N ARG A 119 -9.86 -7.61 -8.51
CA ARG A 119 -9.21 -8.87 -8.24
C ARG A 119 -10.22 -9.97 -7.91
N ASN A 120 -11.20 -9.65 -7.06
CA ASN A 120 -12.26 -10.58 -6.70
C ASN A 120 -13.13 -10.94 -7.89
N SER A 121 -13.38 -10.01 -8.78
CA SER A 121 -14.15 -10.24 -10.00
C SER A 121 -13.49 -11.28 -10.90
N LEU A 122 -12.17 -11.29 -10.96
CA LEU A 122 -11.41 -12.25 -11.74
C LEU A 122 -11.48 -13.66 -11.17
N ASN A 123 -11.75 -13.79 -9.87
CA ASN A 123 -11.78 -15.07 -9.18
C ASN A 123 -13.18 -15.71 -9.11
N ARG A 124 -14.14 -15.05 -9.68
CA ARG A 124 -15.54 -15.57 -9.70
C ARG A 124 -15.82 -16.38 -10.96
#